data_a9e1c987b70a4749984f5e56fc1aa14e
#
_entry.id   a9e1c987b70a4749984f5e56fc1aa14e
#
_cell.length_a   1.000
_cell.length_b   1.000
_cell.length_c   1.000
_cell.angle_alpha   90.00
_cell.angle_beta   90.00
_cell.angle_gamma   90.00
#
_symmetry.space_group_name_H-M   'P 1'
#
loop_
_entity.id
_entity.type
_entity.pdbx_description
1 polymer ?
#
loop_
_entity_poly.entity_id
_entity_poly.type
_entity_poly.pdbx_seq_one_letter_code
_entity_poly.pdbx_strand_id
1 'polypeptide(L)'
;MRLISALLLSLICVQLSVAQNIQQLLYEGAPVIHGAQVTGNYPNTDFLFTVPATGERPIQFAAENLPEGLNLDGTTGIIKGVVKKSGTYPVKITAINAKGKTVQMLLIEIGDNLALTPPMGWNSWNVFTKYIDEKMLIEMADAMVSSGMRDLGYQYLNIDDYWHDVARDSATGKPVVDPKKFPNGMRYVADYVHSKGLKLGIYSDAGTMTCGKCFGGYTYEEIDAKTYSEWGIDLLKYDFCHVPLKKSEALSRYKKMGDALKGSGRSIVYSVCNWGFFGPWKWVPELGGNYWRTTPDIFDLWKGAGIWQMSVMNILKRSHGLEKYAGSGQWNDPDMLLVGNYGKGHATSANGRFKGLTDTEYFSHMAIWAMMASPLLSSCDLRSMNEATKAILMNETLLRINQDKLGKQASRVSKKDNVWTYKKDLHHGGVALAFLNTSNSTKQVNIDWKNYTDMSNFKIISATEGQLTVTENRTVNLAPHQTLVFELSATK
;
A
#
# COMPACT_ATOMS: atom_id res chain seq x y z
N MET A 1 42.21 17.48 -14.18
CA MET A 1 41.62 16.15 -14.18
C MET A 1 41.55 15.43 -12.81
N ARG A 2 42.41 15.72 -11.84
CA ARG A 2 42.39 15.05 -10.52
C ARG A 2 41.36 15.56 -9.50
N LEU A 3 40.86 16.78 -9.63
CA LEU A 3 39.87 17.35 -8.70
C LEU A 3 38.42 16.90 -8.99
N ILE A 4 38.09 16.56 -10.24
CA ILE A 4 36.75 16.11 -10.61
C ILE A 4 36.50 14.67 -10.16
N SER A 5 37.56 13.83 -10.13
CA SER A 5 37.45 12.45 -9.65
C SER A 5 37.21 12.36 -8.13
N ALA A 6 37.74 13.32 -7.35
CA ALA A 6 37.54 13.32 -5.89
C ALA A 6 36.12 13.75 -5.48
N LEU A 7 35.50 14.65 -6.24
CA LEU A 7 34.11 15.05 -5.97
C LEU A 7 33.08 13.95 -6.33
N LEU A 8 33.34 13.20 -7.40
CA LEU A 8 32.48 12.06 -7.77
C LEU A 8 32.62 10.87 -6.78
N LEU A 9 33.83 10.61 -6.27
CA LEU A 9 34.01 9.59 -5.24
C LEU A 9 33.36 10.00 -3.90
N SER A 10 33.40 11.27 -3.52
CA SER A 10 32.74 11.74 -2.29
C SER A 10 31.22 11.70 -2.35
N LEU A 11 30.62 11.96 -3.51
CA LEU A 11 29.16 11.78 -3.68
C LEU A 11 28.72 10.32 -3.64
N ILE A 12 29.51 9.41 -4.22
CA ILE A 12 29.25 7.97 -4.20
C ILE A 12 29.43 7.40 -2.77
N CYS A 13 30.44 7.86 -2.02
CA CYS A 13 30.64 7.45 -0.63
C CYS A 13 29.54 7.96 0.30
N VAL A 14 29.01 9.16 0.10
CA VAL A 14 27.89 9.68 0.90
C VAL A 14 26.60 8.93 0.61
N GLN A 15 26.32 8.56 -0.64
CA GLN A 15 25.16 7.71 -0.98
C GLN A 15 25.29 6.29 -0.43
N LEU A 16 26.49 5.69 -0.46
CA LEU A 16 26.74 4.37 0.11
C LEU A 16 26.65 4.34 1.64
N SER A 17 27.05 5.43 2.33
CA SER A 17 26.95 5.51 3.80
C SER A 17 25.54 5.68 4.30
N VAL A 18 24.65 6.32 3.54
CA VAL A 18 23.22 6.45 3.88
C VAL A 18 22.49 5.11 3.68
N ALA A 19 22.85 4.35 2.65
CA ALA A 19 22.19 3.09 2.31
C ALA A 19 22.53 1.93 3.27
N GLN A 20 23.73 1.87 3.83
CA GLN A 20 24.13 0.80 4.77
C GLN A 20 23.44 0.86 6.14
N ASN A 21 22.71 1.93 6.45
CA ASN A 21 22.24 2.20 7.82
C ASN A 21 20.74 2.02 8.05
N ILE A 22 19.89 1.85 7.03
CA ILE A 22 18.42 1.87 7.24
C ILE A 22 17.95 0.69 8.09
N GLN A 23 18.41 -0.51 7.82
CA GLN A 23 18.01 -1.69 8.59
C GLN A 23 18.56 -1.65 10.02
N GLN A 24 19.75 -1.09 10.22
CA GLN A 24 20.33 -0.88 11.54
C GLN A 24 19.57 0.20 12.31
N LEU A 25 19.22 1.32 11.67
CA LEU A 25 18.46 2.41 12.29
C LEU A 25 17.05 2.00 12.73
N LEU A 26 16.39 1.08 12.00
CA LEU A 26 15.06 0.57 12.39
C LEU A 26 15.05 -0.17 13.72
N TYR A 27 16.19 -0.73 14.15
CA TYR A 27 16.29 -1.57 15.34
C TYR A 27 17.21 -0.99 16.42
N GLU A 28 17.39 0.33 16.41
CA GLU A 28 18.11 1.08 17.44
C GLU A 28 17.16 1.97 18.27
N GLY A 29 17.56 2.28 19.49
CA GLY A 29 16.88 3.26 20.35
C GLY A 29 15.56 2.80 20.96
N ALA A 30 14.81 3.80 21.45
CA ALA A 30 13.47 3.58 22.01
C ALA A 30 12.47 3.16 20.95
N PRO A 31 11.38 2.44 21.31
CA PRO A 31 10.38 2.03 20.34
C PRO A 31 9.71 3.22 19.65
N VAL A 32 9.43 3.08 18.35
CA VAL A 32 8.56 3.97 17.59
C VAL A 32 7.42 3.15 17.00
N ILE A 33 6.18 3.54 17.29
CA ILE A 33 4.98 2.89 16.73
C ILE A 33 4.65 3.59 15.41
N HIS A 34 4.45 2.81 14.35
CA HIS A 34 4.18 3.27 12.98
C HIS A 34 2.78 2.91 12.51
N GLY A 35 2.53 3.10 11.21
CA GLY A 35 1.36 2.61 10.49
C GLY A 35 0.03 3.24 10.92
N ALA A 36 -1.02 2.48 10.73
CA ALA A 36 -2.40 2.93 10.94
C ALA A 36 -2.71 3.24 12.41
N GLN A 37 -3.32 4.40 12.65
CA GLN A 37 -3.89 4.79 13.95
C GLN A 37 -5.39 4.47 14.05
N VAL A 38 -5.96 3.90 13.01
CA VAL A 38 -7.35 3.46 12.95
C VAL A 38 -7.44 2.18 12.16
N THR A 39 -8.26 1.24 12.60
CA THR A 39 -8.51 -0.03 11.90
C THR A 39 -9.97 -0.43 12.03
N GLY A 40 -10.52 -1.07 10.99
CA GLY A 40 -11.91 -1.50 10.93
C GLY A 40 -12.05 -3.02 10.82
N ASN A 41 -13.14 -3.56 11.38
CA ASN A 41 -13.50 -4.97 11.27
C ASN A 41 -15.01 -5.15 11.40
N TYR A 42 -15.58 -6.18 10.76
CA TYR A 42 -16.99 -6.52 10.97
C TYR A 42 -17.19 -7.17 12.35
N PRO A 43 -18.35 -6.98 12.99
CA PRO A 43 -18.68 -7.70 14.22
C PRO A 43 -18.80 -9.21 13.96
N ASN A 44 -18.47 -10.03 14.97
CA ASN A 44 -18.53 -11.51 14.91
C ASN A 44 -17.60 -12.15 13.87
N THR A 45 -16.58 -11.43 13.38
CA THR A 45 -15.56 -11.97 12.47
C THR A 45 -14.19 -11.93 13.12
N ASP A 46 -13.27 -12.76 12.63
CA ASP A 46 -11.88 -12.77 13.08
C ASP A 46 -11.23 -11.40 12.90
N PHE A 47 -10.59 -10.92 13.95
CA PHE A 47 -9.80 -9.71 13.97
C PHE A 47 -8.32 -10.07 13.98
N LEU A 48 -7.54 -9.43 13.14
CA LEU A 48 -6.08 -9.51 13.13
C LEU A 48 -5.49 -8.12 12.88
N PHE A 49 -4.66 -7.65 13.81
CA PHE A 49 -3.89 -6.42 13.66
C PHE A 49 -2.54 -6.59 14.36
N THR A 50 -1.45 -6.27 13.67
CA THR A 50 -0.12 -6.24 14.26
C THR A 50 0.26 -4.80 14.54
N VAL A 51 0.62 -4.49 15.77
CA VAL A 51 1.17 -3.17 16.16
C VAL A 51 2.54 -3.02 15.49
N PRO A 52 2.67 -2.16 14.46
CA PRO A 52 3.94 -2.00 13.79
C PRO A 52 4.86 -1.13 14.66
N ALA A 53 6.03 -1.66 15.02
CA ALA A 53 6.98 -0.90 15.83
C ALA A 53 8.42 -1.23 15.46
N THR A 54 9.25 -0.20 15.38
CA THR A 54 10.71 -0.26 15.27
C THR A 54 11.36 0.06 16.60
N GLY A 55 12.67 -0.10 16.72
CA GLY A 55 13.45 0.13 17.93
C GLY A 55 14.22 -1.11 18.38
N GLU A 56 15.13 -0.94 19.33
CA GLU A 56 15.97 -2.04 19.85
C GLU A 56 15.11 -3.19 20.40
N ARG A 57 15.43 -4.39 19.99
CA ARG A 57 14.70 -5.61 20.43
C ARG A 57 15.31 -6.18 21.73
N PRO A 58 14.53 -6.82 22.61
CA PRO A 58 13.09 -7.09 22.49
C PRO A 58 12.23 -5.85 22.81
N ILE A 59 11.09 -5.73 22.12
CA ILE A 59 10.03 -4.78 22.46
C ILE A 59 8.90 -5.54 23.14
N GLN A 60 8.39 -5.00 24.26
CA GLN A 60 7.19 -5.48 24.94
C GLN A 60 6.01 -4.56 24.61
N PHE A 61 4.86 -5.15 24.33
CA PHE A 61 3.63 -4.44 24.02
C PHE A 61 2.59 -4.60 25.11
N ALA A 62 1.86 -3.52 25.37
CA ALA A 62 0.69 -3.53 26.27
C ALA A 62 -0.45 -2.72 25.62
N ALA A 63 -1.68 -3.07 25.98
CA ALA A 63 -2.88 -2.37 25.55
C ALA A 63 -3.80 -2.09 26.73
N GLU A 64 -4.31 -0.87 26.83
CA GLU A 64 -5.36 -0.47 27.77
C GLU A 64 -6.65 -0.24 26.98
N ASN A 65 -7.79 -0.65 27.55
CA ASN A 65 -9.14 -0.55 26.94
C ASN A 65 -9.29 -1.37 25.63
N LEU A 66 -8.63 -2.51 25.54
CA LEU A 66 -8.84 -3.43 24.44
C LEU A 66 -10.30 -3.95 24.47
N PRO A 67 -11.03 -3.97 23.34
CA PRO A 67 -12.39 -4.50 23.29
C PRO A 67 -12.48 -5.93 23.83
N GLU A 68 -13.58 -6.24 24.50
CA GLU A 68 -13.87 -7.63 24.93
C GLU A 68 -13.83 -8.58 23.73
N GLY A 69 -13.13 -9.69 23.88
CA GLY A 69 -12.91 -10.71 22.84
C GLY A 69 -11.61 -10.54 22.07
N LEU A 70 -10.86 -9.44 22.24
CA LEU A 70 -9.52 -9.30 21.70
C LEU A 70 -8.43 -9.57 22.73
N ASN A 71 -7.32 -10.13 22.26
CA ASN A 71 -6.12 -10.38 23.05
C ASN A 71 -4.89 -9.85 22.31
N LEU A 72 -3.99 -9.20 23.05
CA LEU A 72 -2.68 -8.75 22.57
C LEU A 72 -1.61 -9.74 23.03
N ASP A 73 -0.82 -10.24 22.11
CA ASP A 73 0.44 -10.90 22.42
C ASP A 73 1.50 -9.82 22.72
N GLY A 74 1.93 -9.76 23.98
CA GLY A 74 2.86 -8.74 24.47
C GLY A 74 4.27 -8.83 23.87
N THR A 75 4.65 -9.92 23.22
CA THR A 75 5.99 -10.12 22.61
C THR A 75 6.00 -9.84 21.14
N THR A 76 4.93 -10.18 20.44
CA THR A 76 4.81 -10.01 18.99
C THR A 76 4.06 -8.75 18.56
N GLY A 77 3.28 -8.14 19.46
CA GLY A 77 2.41 -7.01 19.16
C GLY A 77 1.17 -7.40 18.35
N ILE A 78 0.88 -8.69 18.20
CA ILE A 78 -0.27 -9.20 17.44
C ILE A 78 -1.52 -9.13 18.31
N ILE A 79 -2.56 -8.43 17.82
CA ILE A 79 -3.89 -8.37 18.40
C ILE A 79 -4.81 -9.27 17.58
N LYS A 80 -5.49 -10.23 18.22
CA LYS A 80 -6.46 -11.13 17.58
C LYS A 80 -7.60 -11.52 18.49
N GLY A 81 -8.69 -12.00 17.87
CA GLY A 81 -9.90 -12.46 18.56
C GLY A 81 -11.14 -12.09 17.78
N VAL A 82 -12.28 -12.03 18.47
CA VAL A 82 -13.58 -11.71 17.86
C VAL A 82 -14.31 -10.70 18.74
N VAL A 83 -14.72 -9.58 18.16
CA VAL A 83 -15.54 -8.57 18.84
C VAL A 83 -16.98 -8.70 18.35
N LYS A 84 -17.91 -8.90 19.29
CA LYS A 84 -19.32 -9.11 18.97
C LYS A 84 -20.11 -7.79 18.84
N LYS A 85 -19.77 -6.81 19.65
CA LYS A 85 -20.52 -5.55 19.75
C LYS A 85 -19.92 -4.50 18.80
N SER A 86 -20.74 -3.96 17.94
CA SER A 86 -20.35 -2.80 17.10
C SER A 86 -20.09 -1.58 17.97
N GLY A 87 -19.13 -0.77 17.54
CA GLY A 87 -18.74 0.46 18.24
C GLY A 87 -17.34 0.92 17.88
N THR A 88 -16.95 2.04 18.45
CA THR A 88 -15.63 2.65 18.29
C THR A 88 -14.88 2.53 19.62
N TYR A 89 -13.71 1.90 19.60
CA TYR A 89 -12.93 1.56 20.78
C TYR A 89 -11.57 2.26 20.73
N PRO A 90 -11.35 3.31 21.53
CA PRO A 90 -10.05 3.94 21.66
C PRO A 90 -9.13 3.09 22.56
N VAL A 91 -8.15 2.45 21.96
CA VAL A 91 -7.18 1.57 22.62
C VAL A 91 -5.86 2.31 22.78
N LYS A 92 -5.34 2.35 24.01
CA LYS A 92 -4.01 2.91 24.26
C LYS A 92 -2.96 1.80 24.14
N ILE A 93 -2.15 1.87 23.10
CA ILE A 93 -1.05 0.94 22.85
C ILE A 93 0.24 1.52 23.44
N THR A 94 0.97 0.71 24.17
CA THR A 94 2.31 1.02 24.68
C THR A 94 3.31 0.03 24.10
N ALA A 95 4.41 0.52 23.56
CA ALA A 95 5.59 -0.27 23.19
C ALA A 95 6.77 0.19 24.07
N ILE A 96 7.47 -0.75 24.70
CA ILE A 96 8.56 -0.49 25.64
C ILE A 96 9.76 -1.42 25.39
N ASN A 97 10.96 -0.88 25.52
CA ASN A 97 12.22 -1.63 25.54
C ASN A 97 13.20 -1.03 26.57
N ALA A 98 14.43 -1.50 26.62
CA ALA A 98 15.46 -1.01 27.55
C ALA A 98 15.83 0.47 27.32
N LYS A 99 15.56 1.04 26.14
CA LYS A 99 15.90 2.43 25.77
C LYS A 99 14.76 3.41 26.01
N GLY A 100 13.54 2.95 26.26
CA GLY A 100 12.40 3.82 26.52
C GLY A 100 11.05 3.21 26.17
N LYS A 101 10.05 4.09 26.10
CA LYS A 101 8.67 3.73 25.75
C LYS A 101 8.03 4.72 24.78
N THR A 102 7.11 4.22 23.98
CA THR A 102 6.21 5.02 23.14
C THR A 102 4.77 4.62 23.39
N VAL A 103 3.87 5.60 23.37
CA VAL A 103 2.43 5.41 23.53
C VAL A 103 1.72 5.97 22.30
N GLN A 104 0.77 5.21 21.76
CA GLN A 104 -0.08 5.64 20.64
C GLN A 104 -1.52 5.21 20.87
N MET A 105 -2.46 6.06 20.49
CA MET A 105 -3.88 5.69 20.44
C MET A 105 -4.17 4.97 19.13
N LEU A 106 -4.75 3.78 19.22
CA LEU A 106 -5.31 3.02 18.11
C LEU A 106 -6.84 3.05 18.25
N LEU A 107 -7.53 3.54 17.23
CA LEU A 107 -8.97 3.51 17.16
C LEU A 107 -9.40 2.22 16.45
N ILE A 108 -10.09 1.32 17.16
CA ILE A 108 -10.66 0.11 16.56
C ILE A 108 -12.14 0.36 16.31
N GLU A 109 -12.55 0.35 15.05
CA GLU A 109 -13.94 0.47 14.63
C GLU A 109 -14.53 -0.90 14.29
N ILE A 110 -15.50 -1.35 15.05
CA ILE A 110 -16.27 -2.56 14.77
C ILE A 110 -17.59 -2.17 14.18
N GLY A 111 -17.75 -2.43 12.88
CA GLY A 111 -18.91 -1.96 12.11
C GLY A 111 -18.82 -2.33 10.64
N ASP A 112 -19.37 -1.49 9.76
CA ASP A 112 -19.46 -1.78 8.32
C ASP A 112 -18.24 -1.35 7.50
N ASN A 113 -17.25 -0.71 8.11
CA ASN A 113 -16.13 -0.13 7.39
C ASN A 113 -14.83 -0.94 7.57
N LEU A 114 -14.18 -1.25 6.48
CA LEU A 114 -12.86 -1.88 6.42
C LEU A 114 -11.84 -0.93 5.78
N ALA A 115 -10.56 -1.27 5.86
CA ALA A 115 -9.47 -0.52 5.23
C ALA A 115 -9.54 1.00 5.54
N LEU A 116 -9.67 1.37 6.83
CA LEU A 116 -9.83 2.77 7.26
C LEU A 116 -8.60 3.65 6.98
N THR A 117 -7.46 3.05 6.72
CA THR A 117 -6.30 3.64 6.03
C THR A 117 -6.01 2.85 4.75
N PRO A 118 -5.29 3.43 3.78
CA PRO A 118 -4.98 2.70 2.55
C PRO A 118 -4.24 1.39 2.84
N PRO A 119 -4.62 0.26 2.24
CA PRO A 119 -3.89 -1.00 2.40
C PRO A 119 -2.42 -0.86 2.00
N MET A 120 -1.52 -1.41 2.82
CA MET A 120 -0.09 -1.51 2.54
C MET A 120 0.33 -2.97 2.51
N GLY A 121 1.11 -3.35 1.50
CA GLY A 121 1.50 -4.74 1.35
C GLY A 121 2.33 -5.02 0.09
N TRP A 122 2.18 -6.23 -0.41
CA TRP A 122 2.83 -6.75 -1.59
C TRP A 122 1.82 -7.50 -2.47
N ASN A 123 2.08 -7.55 -3.78
CA ASN A 123 1.27 -8.31 -4.74
C ASN A 123 2.19 -9.01 -5.76
N SER A 124 1.86 -10.22 -6.13
CA SER A 124 2.70 -11.10 -6.96
C SER A 124 2.74 -10.77 -8.46
N TRP A 125 1.78 -9.97 -8.98
CA TRP A 125 1.55 -9.90 -10.42
C TRP A 125 2.73 -9.37 -11.24
N ASN A 126 3.24 -8.19 -10.90
CA ASN A 126 4.14 -7.47 -11.80
C ASN A 126 5.44 -8.23 -12.09
N VAL A 127 6.03 -8.87 -11.08
CA VAL A 127 7.29 -9.60 -11.21
C VAL A 127 7.08 -11.06 -11.53
N PHE A 128 6.11 -11.71 -10.89
CA PHE A 128 6.02 -13.17 -10.95
C PHE A 128 4.98 -13.70 -11.93
N THR A 129 3.87 -12.97 -12.18
CA THR A 129 2.76 -13.43 -13.01
C THR A 129 2.35 -14.88 -12.67
N LYS A 130 2.49 -15.82 -13.60
CA LYS A 130 2.17 -17.24 -13.41
C LYS A 130 3.20 -18.05 -12.61
N TYR A 131 4.35 -17.47 -12.30
CA TYR A 131 5.46 -18.13 -11.60
C TYR A 131 5.36 -17.95 -10.09
N ILE A 132 4.19 -18.33 -9.55
CA ILE A 132 3.87 -18.30 -8.13
C ILE A 132 3.64 -19.71 -7.62
N ASP A 133 4.06 -19.95 -6.38
CA ASP A 133 3.78 -21.19 -5.65
C ASP A 133 3.77 -20.93 -4.13
N GLU A 134 3.38 -21.93 -3.37
CA GLU A 134 3.29 -21.91 -1.91
C GLU A 134 4.63 -21.52 -1.26
N LYS A 135 5.73 -22.12 -1.74
CA LYS A 135 7.07 -21.85 -1.19
C LYS A 135 7.46 -20.39 -1.38
N MET A 136 7.23 -19.84 -2.56
CA MET A 136 7.55 -18.44 -2.85
C MET A 136 6.75 -17.49 -1.95
N LEU A 137 5.46 -17.78 -1.71
CA LEU A 137 4.63 -16.93 -0.84
C LEU A 137 5.08 -16.96 0.61
N ILE A 138 5.47 -18.14 1.12
CA ILE A 138 6.07 -18.30 2.46
C ILE A 138 7.35 -17.47 2.57
N GLU A 139 8.25 -17.60 1.58
CA GLU A 139 9.50 -16.82 1.53
C GLU A 139 9.25 -15.31 1.44
N MET A 140 8.20 -14.86 0.73
CA MET A 140 7.80 -13.45 0.67
C MET A 140 7.26 -12.94 2.01
N ALA A 141 6.47 -13.76 2.72
CA ALA A 141 5.99 -13.42 4.06
C ALA A 141 7.18 -13.26 5.03
N ASP A 142 8.15 -14.17 4.98
CA ASP A 142 9.37 -14.09 5.78
C ASP A 142 10.22 -12.86 5.40
N ALA A 143 10.34 -12.55 4.11
CA ALA A 143 11.05 -11.37 3.64
C ALA A 143 10.37 -10.06 4.08
N MET A 144 9.04 -9.99 4.08
CA MET A 144 8.30 -8.84 4.59
C MET A 144 8.55 -8.60 6.09
N VAL A 145 8.72 -9.65 6.86
CA VAL A 145 9.07 -9.57 8.29
C VAL A 145 10.54 -9.23 8.49
N SER A 146 11.44 -9.98 7.85
CA SER A 146 12.88 -9.85 8.08
C SER A 146 13.47 -8.56 7.53
N SER A 147 12.87 -7.95 6.50
CA SER A 147 13.25 -6.63 6.02
C SER A 147 12.83 -5.48 6.93
N GLY A 148 11.86 -5.69 7.84
CA GLY A 148 11.26 -4.65 8.68
C GLY A 148 10.02 -3.97 8.06
N MET A 149 9.59 -4.36 6.87
CA MET A 149 8.39 -3.77 6.24
C MET A 149 7.15 -3.95 7.12
N ARG A 150 6.93 -5.14 7.71
CA ARG A 150 5.83 -5.38 8.66
C ARG A 150 5.87 -4.40 9.83
N ASP A 151 7.05 -4.15 10.38
CA ASP A 151 7.28 -3.29 11.54
C ASP A 151 7.09 -1.79 11.21
N LEU A 152 6.97 -1.46 9.91
CA LEU A 152 6.59 -0.13 9.39
C LEU A 152 5.12 -0.06 8.93
N GLY A 153 4.34 -1.15 9.06
CA GLY A 153 2.91 -1.16 8.79
C GLY A 153 2.46 -1.83 7.50
N TYR A 154 3.35 -2.48 6.74
CA TYR A 154 2.94 -3.34 5.63
C TYR A 154 2.29 -4.61 6.18
N GLN A 155 1.04 -4.89 5.77
CA GLN A 155 0.23 -5.96 6.38
C GLN A 155 -0.24 -7.02 5.38
N TYR A 156 -0.44 -6.66 4.11
CA TYR A 156 -1.07 -7.56 3.14
C TYR A 156 -0.04 -8.25 2.25
N LEU A 157 -0.13 -9.58 2.16
CA LEU A 157 0.55 -10.40 1.15
C LEU A 157 -0.51 -10.86 0.16
N ASN A 158 -0.51 -10.34 -1.08
CA ASN A 158 -1.57 -10.62 -2.04
C ASN A 158 -1.09 -11.53 -3.15
N ILE A 159 -1.82 -12.62 -3.35
CA ILE A 159 -1.67 -13.52 -4.49
C ILE A 159 -2.53 -12.97 -5.62
N ASP A 160 -1.93 -12.77 -6.79
CA ASP A 160 -2.65 -12.38 -8.00
C ASP A 160 -3.08 -13.63 -8.80
N ASP A 161 -3.39 -13.51 -10.09
CA ASP A 161 -3.87 -14.59 -10.96
C ASP A 161 -2.94 -15.82 -10.99
N TYR A 162 -3.41 -16.93 -11.53
CA TYR A 162 -2.71 -18.20 -11.71
C TYR A 162 -2.49 -19.10 -10.46
N TRP A 163 -3.19 -18.84 -9.35
CA TRP A 163 -3.23 -19.78 -8.22
C TRP A 163 -4.19 -20.96 -8.45
N HIS A 164 -5.11 -20.79 -9.40
CA HIS A 164 -6.22 -21.69 -9.72
C HIS A 164 -5.74 -23.02 -10.34
N ASP A 165 -6.46 -24.09 -10.05
CA ASP A 165 -6.39 -25.33 -10.82
C ASP A 165 -7.06 -25.14 -12.21
N VAL A 166 -7.03 -26.15 -13.06
CA VAL A 166 -7.60 -26.14 -14.41
C VAL A 166 -9.12 -25.97 -14.43
N ALA A 167 -9.80 -26.41 -13.37
CA ALA A 167 -11.25 -26.31 -13.21
C ALA A 167 -11.65 -26.18 -11.74
N ARG A 168 -12.88 -25.76 -11.51
CA ARG A 168 -13.54 -25.83 -10.21
C ARG A 168 -13.84 -27.27 -9.83
N ASP A 169 -14.03 -27.53 -8.54
CA ASP A 169 -14.55 -28.80 -8.07
C ASP A 169 -15.91 -29.08 -8.72
N SER A 170 -16.02 -30.23 -9.43
CA SER A 170 -17.20 -30.56 -10.25
C SER A 170 -18.43 -30.88 -9.43
N ALA A 171 -18.27 -31.31 -8.19
CA ALA A 171 -19.40 -31.70 -7.32
C ALA A 171 -19.97 -30.50 -6.55
N THR A 172 -19.11 -29.55 -6.15
CA THR A 172 -19.49 -28.46 -5.26
C THR A 172 -19.44 -27.08 -5.92
N GLY A 173 -18.79 -26.94 -7.08
CA GLY A 173 -18.51 -25.66 -7.72
C GLY A 173 -17.44 -24.79 -7.00
N LYS A 174 -16.87 -25.30 -5.89
CA LYS A 174 -15.87 -24.55 -5.13
C LYS A 174 -14.62 -24.26 -5.97
N PRO A 175 -13.96 -23.10 -5.74
CA PRO A 175 -12.65 -22.85 -6.33
C PRO A 175 -11.63 -23.85 -5.79
N VAL A 176 -10.70 -24.28 -6.63
CA VAL A 176 -9.63 -25.22 -6.30
C VAL A 176 -8.28 -24.59 -6.64
N VAL A 177 -7.32 -24.75 -5.76
CA VAL A 177 -5.94 -24.31 -6.01
C VAL A 177 -5.22 -25.33 -6.89
N ASP A 178 -4.26 -24.87 -7.70
CA ASP A 178 -3.34 -25.77 -8.43
C ASP A 178 -2.54 -26.62 -7.42
N PRO A 179 -2.76 -27.95 -7.35
CA PRO A 179 -2.13 -28.80 -6.32
C PRO A 179 -0.61 -28.95 -6.51
N LYS A 180 -0.09 -28.63 -7.70
CA LYS A 180 1.37 -28.60 -7.95
C LYS A 180 2.02 -27.36 -7.38
N LYS A 181 1.30 -26.23 -7.38
CA LYS A 181 1.76 -24.96 -6.84
C LYS A 181 1.48 -24.85 -5.34
N PHE A 182 0.35 -25.35 -4.89
CA PHE A 182 -0.15 -25.25 -3.51
C PHE A 182 -0.49 -26.63 -2.93
N PRO A 183 0.53 -27.47 -2.68
CA PRO A 183 0.30 -28.86 -2.26
C PRO A 183 -0.40 -28.99 -0.91
N ASN A 184 -0.25 -28.00 0.00
CA ASN A 184 -0.92 -27.98 1.29
C ASN A 184 -2.21 -27.13 1.30
N GLY A 185 -2.57 -26.55 0.15
CA GLY A 185 -3.77 -25.74 -0.03
C GLY A 185 -3.68 -24.31 0.50
N MET A 186 -4.64 -23.47 0.10
CA MET A 186 -4.62 -22.03 0.40
C MET A 186 -4.78 -21.73 1.90
N ARG A 187 -5.51 -22.56 2.64
CA ARG A 187 -5.65 -22.42 4.10
C ARG A 187 -4.30 -22.51 4.81
N TYR A 188 -3.45 -23.44 4.42
CA TYR A 188 -2.10 -23.55 4.98
C TYR A 188 -1.27 -22.28 4.76
N VAL A 189 -1.33 -21.69 3.56
CA VAL A 189 -0.65 -20.42 3.27
C VAL A 189 -1.21 -19.30 4.15
N ALA A 190 -2.54 -19.21 4.29
CA ALA A 190 -3.18 -18.20 5.12
C ALA A 190 -2.77 -18.33 6.60
N ASP A 191 -2.79 -19.53 7.15
CA ASP A 191 -2.39 -19.79 8.54
C ASP A 191 -0.92 -19.41 8.78
N TYR A 192 -0.03 -19.71 7.83
CA TYR A 192 1.37 -19.28 7.90
C TYR A 192 1.51 -17.75 7.89
N VAL A 193 0.87 -17.08 6.95
CA VAL A 193 0.88 -15.60 6.82
C VAL A 193 0.33 -14.95 8.10
N HIS A 194 -0.78 -15.45 8.63
CA HIS A 194 -1.37 -14.98 9.88
C HIS A 194 -0.45 -15.23 11.09
N SER A 195 0.32 -16.31 11.10
CA SER A 195 1.30 -16.58 12.17
C SER A 195 2.40 -15.52 12.22
N LYS A 196 2.69 -14.86 11.11
CA LYS A 196 3.63 -13.73 11.01
C LYS A 196 2.97 -12.38 11.36
N GLY A 197 1.68 -12.35 11.68
CA GLY A 197 0.91 -11.12 11.90
C GLY A 197 0.60 -10.35 10.61
N LEU A 198 0.67 -11.03 9.47
CA LEU A 198 0.32 -10.52 8.15
C LEU A 198 -1.07 -11.01 7.73
N LYS A 199 -1.63 -10.43 6.68
CA LYS A 199 -2.94 -10.76 6.10
C LYS A 199 -2.75 -11.28 4.68
N LEU A 200 -3.55 -12.29 4.29
CA LEU A 200 -3.49 -12.88 2.95
C LEU A 200 -4.59 -12.33 2.05
N GLY A 201 -4.18 -11.80 0.89
CA GLY A 201 -5.10 -11.43 -0.18
C GLY A 201 -5.09 -12.46 -1.32
N ILE A 202 -6.20 -12.54 -2.05
CA ILE A 202 -6.39 -13.42 -3.20
C ILE A 202 -6.97 -12.64 -4.39
N TYR A 203 -6.85 -13.21 -5.58
CA TYR A 203 -7.37 -12.67 -6.82
C TYR A 203 -8.50 -13.54 -7.38
N SER A 204 -9.49 -12.91 -7.98
CA SER A 204 -10.48 -13.55 -8.86
C SER A 204 -10.98 -12.54 -9.90
N ASP A 205 -11.99 -12.88 -10.68
CA ASP A 205 -12.48 -12.06 -11.79
C ASP A 205 -14.02 -12.08 -11.86
N ALA A 206 -14.62 -10.94 -12.21
CA ALA A 206 -16.05 -10.79 -12.42
C ALA A 206 -16.56 -11.46 -13.70
N GLY A 207 -15.66 -11.98 -14.53
CA GLY A 207 -15.95 -12.74 -15.74
C GLY A 207 -16.09 -14.22 -15.52
N THR A 208 -16.32 -14.94 -16.61
CA THR A 208 -16.30 -16.41 -16.62
C THR A 208 -14.89 -16.99 -16.54
N MET A 209 -13.90 -16.18 -16.93
CA MET A 209 -12.47 -16.48 -16.86
C MET A 209 -11.70 -15.27 -16.35
N THR A 210 -10.54 -15.54 -15.74
CA THR A 210 -9.56 -14.52 -15.37
C THR A 210 -8.81 -13.99 -16.59
N CYS A 211 -7.99 -12.95 -16.41
CA CYS A 211 -7.10 -12.45 -17.47
C CYS A 211 -6.09 -13.51 -17.90
N GLY A 212 -5.65 -14.38 -16.99
CA GLY A 212 -4.80 -15.54 -17.25
C GLY A 212 -5.55 -16.77 -17.82
N LYS A 213 -6.85 -16.63 -18.08
CA LYS A 213 -7.73 -17.70 -18.60
C LYS A 213 -7.95 -18.86 -17.60
N CYS A 214 -7.77 -18.62 -16.31
CA CYS A 214 -8.27 -19.51 -15.27
C CYS A 214 -9.79 -19.32 -15.10
N PHE A 215 -10.45 -20.11 -14.27
CA PHE A 215 -11.87 -19.92 -14.00
C PHE A 215 -12.12 -18.61 -13.24
N GLY A 216 -13.14 -17.84 -13.64
CA GLY A 216 -13.57 -16.62 -12.94
C GLY A 216 -14.70 -16.88 -11.94
N GLY A 217 -15.15 -15.81 -11.26
CA GLY A 217 -16.17 -15.88 -10.20
C GLY A 217 -17.61 -15.74 -10.69
N TYR A 218 -17.83 -15.42 -11.96
CA TYR A 218 -19.18 -15.18 -12.48
C TYR A 218 -20.13 -16.36 -12.23
N THR A 219 -21.25 -16.09 -11.56
CA THR A 219 -22.26 -17.03 -11.07
C THR A 219 -21.85 -17.91 -9.86
N TYR A 220 -20.63 -17.76 -9.35
CA TYR A 220 -20.10 -18.50 -8.21
C TYR A 220 -19.77 -17.58 -7.01
N GLU A 221 -20.20 -16.33 -7.02
CA GLU A 221 -19.75 -15.28 -6.09
C GLU A 221 -19.97 -15.70 -4.61
N GLU A 222 -21.11 -16.31 -4.28
CA GLU A 222 -21.42 -16.76 -2.91
C GLU A 222 -20.56 -17.95 -2.48
N ILE A 223 -20.35 -18.92 -3.38
CA ILE A 223 -19.50 -20.10 -3.12
C ILE A 223 -18.05 -19.66 -2.95
N ASP A 224 -17.58 -18.75 -3.81
CA ASP A 224 -16.22 -18.21 -3.78
C ASP A 224 -15.98 -17.43 -2.49
N ALA A 225 -16.85 -16.47 -2.14
CA ALA A 225 -16.72 -15.66 -0.94
C ALA A 225 -16.70 -16.52 0.35
N LYS A 226 -17.58 -17.55 0.39
CA LYS A 226 -17.58 -18.50 1.51
C LYS A 226 -16.30 -19.31 1.58
N THR A 227 -15.81 -19.81 0.44
CA THR A 227 -14.57 -20.59 0.37
C THR A 227 -13.36 -19.72 0.74
N TYR A 228 -13.30 -18.46 0.30
CA TYR A 228 -12.26 -17.52 0.70
C TYR A 228 -12.29 -17.25 2.20
N SER A 229 -13.47 -17.12 2.79
CA SER A 229 -13.62 -17.01 4.25
C SER A 229 -13.10 -18.27 4.97
N GLU A 230 -13.46 -19.47 4.48
CA GLU A 230 -12.98 -20.75 5.01
C GLU A 230 -11.45 -20.89 4.89
N TRP A 231 -10.85 -20.35 3.85
CA TRP A 231 -9.39 -20.32 3.66
C TRP A 231 -8.68 -19.26 4.51
N GLY A 232 -9.42 -18.33 5.10
CA GLY A 232 -8.81 -17.25 5.90
C GLY A 232 -8.33 -16.06 5.08
N ILE A 233 -8.92 -15.80 3.92
CA ILE A 233 -8.57 -14.67 3.07
C ILE A 233 -9.04 -13.35 3.71
N ASP A 234 -8.20 -12.32 3.65
CA ASP A 234 -8.43 -10.99 4.23
C ASP A 234 -8.66 -9.89 3.19
N LEU A 235 -8.35 -10.16 1.91
CA LEU A 235 -8.53 -9.23 0.82
C LEU A 235 -8.83 -9.96 -0.48
N LEU A 236 -9.78 -9.46 -1.27
CA LEU A 236 -10.07 -9.95 -2.62
C LEU A 236 -9.80 -8.84 -3.64
N LYS A 237 -8.88 -9.08 -4.58
CA LYS A 237 -8.79 -8.32 -5.85
C LYS A 237 -9.71 -9.00 -6.86
N TYR A 238 -10.72 -8.26 -7.36
CA TYR A 238 -11.72 -8.77 -8.28
C TYR A 238 -11.66 -8.02 -9.60
N ASP A 239 -11.21 -8.71 -10.66
CA ASP A 239 -10.84 -8.10 -11.95
C ASP A 239 -12.03 -8.02 -12.92
N PHE A 240 -11.78 -7.63 -14.18
CA PHE A 240 -12.81 -7.31 -15.17
C PHE A 240 -12.58 -8.02 -16.52
N CYS A 241 -11.78 -9.06 -16.59
CA CYS A 241 -11.55 -9.80 -17.82
C CYS A 241 -12.79 -10.63 -18.20
N HIS A 242 -13.01 -10.82 -19.48
CA HIS A 242 -14.15 -11.60 -19.99
C HIS A 242 -15.53 -11.16 -19.46
N VAL A 243 -15.67 -9.89 -19.09
CA VAL A 243 -16.95 -9.25 -18.74
C VAL A 243 -17.43 -8.44 -19.93
N PRO A 244 -18.73 -8.51 -20.31
CA PRO A 244 -19.27 -7.61 -21.33
C PRO A 244 -19.02 -6.13 -20.95
N LEU A 245 -18.49 -5.33 -21.89
CA LEU A 245 -18.15 -3.92 -21.66
C LEU A 245 -19.42 -3.07 -21.58
N LYS A 246 -20.23 -3.30 -20.56
CA LYS A 246 -21.46 -2.57 -20.24
C LYS A 246 -21.48 -2.18 -18.76
N LYS A 247 -21.88 -0.95 -18.45
CA LYS A 247 -21.94 -0.45 -17.08
C LYS A 247 -22.87 -1.31 -16.20
N SER A 248 -24.02 -1.71 -16.70
CA SER A 248 -24.98 -2.55 -15.98
C SER A 248 -24.40 -3.91 -15.58
N GLU A 249 -23.61 -4.54 -16.48
CA GLU A 249 -22.93 -5.80 -16.20
C GLU A 249 -21.87 -5.60 -15.10
N ALA A 250 -21.05 -4.55 -15.20
CA ALA A 250 -20.06 -4.23 -14.18
C ALA A 250 -20.73 -4.06 -12.81
N LEU A 251 -21.73 -3.17 -12.70
CA LEU A 251 -22.41 -2.91 -11.43
C LEU A 251 -23.05 -4.18 -10.85
N SER A 252 -23.74 -4.96 -11.68
CA SER A 252 -24.41 -6.19 -11.23
C SER A 252 -23.44 -7.22 -10.67
N ARG A 253 -22.32 -7.48 -11.37
CA ARG A 253 -21.34 -8.51 -10.98
C ARG A 253 -20.54 -8.10 -9.76
N TYR A 254 -20.06 -6.85 -9.71
CA TYR A 254 -19.36 -6.33 -8.53
C TYR A 254 -20.26 -6.25 -7.31
N LYS A 255 -21.57 -5.90 -7.50
CA LYS A 255 -22.53 -5.92 -6.39
C LYS A 255 -22.72 -7.32 -5.81
N LYS A 256 -22.90 -8.33 -6.66
CA LYS A 256 -23.05 -9.73 -6.21
C LYS A 256 -21.87 -10.18 -5.37
N MET A 257 -20.63 -9.91 -5.83
CA MET A 257 -19.45 -10.27 -5.06
C MET A 257 -19.36 -9.45 -3.77
N GLY A 258 -19.67 -8.14 -3.79
CA GLY A 258 -19.69 -7.31 -2.57
C GLY A 258 -20.68 -7.83 -1.53
N ASP A 259 -21.91 -8.17 -1.94
CA ASP A 259 -22.92 -8.77 -1.07
C ASP A 259 -22.45 -10.13 -0.51
N ALA A 260 -21.85 -10.97 -1.35
CA ALA A 260 -21.33 -12.29 -0.97
C ALA A 260 -20.18 -12.17 0.05
N LEU A 261 -19.25 -11.24 -0.15
CA LEU A 261 -18.15 -10.99 0.79
C LEU A 261 -18.68 -10.50 2.15
N LYS A 262 -19.65 -9.58 2.15
CA LYS A 262 -20.28 -9.11 3.39
C LYS A 262 -20.99 -10.24 4.16
N GLY A 263 -21.58 -11.20 3.44
CA GLY A 263 -22.25 -12.38 3.99
C GLY A 263 -21.33 -13.56 4.32
N SER A 264 -20.03 -13.50 4.01
CA SER A 264 -19.12 -14.65 4.08
C SER A 264 -18.74 -15.09 5.49
N GLY A 265 -18.97 -14.23 6.51
CA GLY A 265 -18.55 -14.47 7.90
C GLY A 265 -17.11 -14.07 8.21
N ARG A 266 -16.45 -13.31 7.32
CA ARG A 266 -15.10 -12.77 7.50
C ARG A 266 -15.00 -11.34 6.99
N SER A 267 -14.14 -10.53 7.62
CA SER A 267 -13.81 -9.18 7.16
C SER A 267 -12.84 -9.24 6.00
N ILE A 268 -13.36 -9.23 4.77
CA ILE A 268 -12.56 -9.30 3.54
C ILE A 268 -12.57 -7.93 2.87
N VAL A 269 -11.39 -7.29 2.75
CA VAL A 269 -11.24 -6.02 2.03
C VAL A 269 -11.48 -6.25 0.54
N TYR A 270 -12.35 -5.45 -0.05
CA TYR A 270 -12.78 -5.61 -1.43
C TYR A 270 -12.11 -4.60 -2.37
N SER A 271 -11.25 -5.09 -3.24
CA SER A 271 -10.55 -4.35 -4.31
C SER A 271 -11.21 -4.56 -5.65
N VAL A 272 -11.78 -3.51 -6.23
CA VAL A 272 -12.43 -3.54 -7.55
C VAL A 272 -11.45 -3.14 -8.63
N CYS A 273 -11.11 -4.07 -9.51
CA CYS A 273 -10.09 -3.89 -10.56
C CYS A 273 -10.71 -3.82 -11.96
N ASN A 274 -11.51 -2.78 -12.24
CA ASN A 274 -12.12 -2.58 -13.55
C ASN A 274 -11.43 -1.54 -14.43
N TRP A 275 -10.13 -1.26 -14.16
CA TRP A 275 -9.27 -0.38 -14.96
C TRP A 275 -9.79 1.04 -15.17
N GLY A 276 -10.68 1.53 -14.28
CA GLY A 276 -11.30 2.84 -14.37
C GLY A 276 -12.51 2.91 -15.30
N PHE A 277 -12.93 1.81 -15.92
CA PHE A 277 -14.12 1.82 -16.76
C PHE A 277 -15.37 2.23 -15.99
N PHE A 278 -16.20 3.05 -16.63
CA PHE A 278 -17.47 3.54 -16.09
C PHE A 278 -17.34 4.41 -14.84
N GLY A 279 -16.13 4.87 -14.47
CA GLY A 279 -15.85 5.72 -13.31
C GLY A 279 -16.17 5.03 -11.99
N PRO A 280 -15.42 3.99 -11.60
CA PRO A 280 -15.69 3.16 -10.41
C PRO A 280 -15.77 3.97 -9.12
N TRP A 281 -15.03 5.05 -8.99
CA TRP A 281 -15.10 5.98 -7.86
C TRP A 281 -16.49 6.56 -7.57
N LYS A 282 -17.45 6.42 -8.48
CA LYS A 282 -18.82 6.94 -8.34
C LYS A 282 -19.82 5.91 -7.84
N TRP A 283 -19.49 4.63 -7.86
CA TRP A 283 -20.44 3.56 -7.58
C TRP A 283 -19.87 2.39 -6.75
N VAL A 284 -18.55 2.17 -6.74
CA VAL A 284 -17.95 1.08 -5.96
C VAL A 284 -18.17 1.23 -4.45
N PRO A 285 -18.13 2.45 -3.85
CA PRO A 285 -18.45 2.61 -2.44
C PRO A 285 -19.81 2.06 -2.04
N GLU A 286 -20.84 2.26 -2.88
CA GLU A 286 -22.20 1.78 -2.63
C GLU A 286 -22.34 0.26 -2.77
N LEU A 287 -21.35 -0.40 -3.40
CA LEU A 287 -21.32 -1.86 -3.58
C LEU A 287 -20.42 -2.57 -2.56
N GLY A 288 -19.98 -1.88 -1.52
CA GLY A 288 -19.11 -2.43 -0.47
C GLY A 288 -17.63 -2.49 -0.81
N GLY A 289 -17.19 -1.90 -1.94
CA GLY A 289 -15.77 -1.87 -2.32
C GLY A 289 -14.98 -0.86 -1.50
N ASN A 290 -13.78 -1.25 -1.08
CA ASN A 290 -12.91 -0.44 -0.24
C ASN A 290 -11.88 0.36 -1.05
N TYR A 291 -11.46 -0.14 -2.20
CA TYR A 291 -10.65 0.61 -3.14
C TYR A 291 -10.87 0.12 -4.58
N TRP A 292 -10.52 0.94 -5.53
CA TRP A 292 -10.81 0.69 -6.95
C TRP A 292 -9.73 1.23 -7.87
N ARG A 293 -9.37 0.45 -8.88
CA ARG A 293 -8.45 0.84 -9.94
C ARG A 293 -9.03 2.03 -10.73
N THR A 294 -8.21 3.04 -10.91
CA THR A 294 -8.59 4.26 -11.63
C THR A 294 -8.13 4.28 -13.10
N THR A 295 -7.21 3.39 -13.46
CA THR A 295 -6.59 3.29 -14.79
C THR A 295 -6.32 1.84 -15.18
N PRO A 296 -6.05 1.54 -16.46
CA PRO A 296 -5.38 0.31 -16.89
C PRO A 296 -4.02 0.12 -16.19
N ASP A 297 -3.39 -1.04 -16.43
CA ASP A 297 -2.21 -1.48 -15.70
C ASP A 297 -0.99 -0.58 -15.91
N ILE A 298 -0.26 -0.38 -14.82
CA ILE A 298 0.99 0.36 -14.79
C ILE A 298 2.13 -0.48 -15.38
N PHE A 299 2.99 0.18 -16.14
CA PHE A 299 4.21 -0.40 -16.68
C PHE A 299 5.43 0.34 -16.13
N ASP A 300 6.56 -0.34 -16.06
CA ASP A 300 7.82 0.18 -15.49
C ASP A 300 8.44 1.23 -16.42
N LEU A 301 7.71 2.34 -16.55
CA LEU A 301 7.92 3.42 -17.50
C LEU A 301 7.51 4.77 -16.91
N TRP A 302 8.42 5.76 -16.96
CA TRP A 302 8.11 7.11 -16.46
C TRP A 302 7.09 7.86 -17.32
N LYS A 303 7.29 7.86 -18.62
CA LYS A 303 6.48 8.64 -19.58
C LYS A 303 6.30 7.89 -20.89
N GLY A 304 5.18 8.11 -21.56
CA GLY A 304 4.83 7.46 -22.82
C GLY A 304 3.85 6.31 -22.62
N ALA A 305 3.81 5.40 -23.57
CA ALA A 305 2.95 4.24 -23.65
C ALA A 305 1.54 4.45 -24.20
N GLY A 306 0.87 3.35 -24.51
CA GLY A 306 -0.47 3.30 -25.10
C GLY A 306 -1.61 3.40 -24.09
N ILE A 307 -2.82 3.10 -24.54
CA ILE A 307 -4.03 3.18 -23.72
C ILE A 307 -4.07 2.08 -22.64
N TRP A 308 -3.47 0.93 -22.90
CA TRP A 308 -3.46 -0.26 -22.01
C TRP A 308 -2.17 -0.41 -21.22
N GLN A 309 -1.18 0.42 -21.49
CA GLN A 309 0.13 0.39 -20.85
C GLN A 309 0.39 1.75 -20.23
N MET A 310 0.02 1.92 -18.95
CA MET A 310 0.13 3.21 -18.30
C MET A 310 1.54 3.45 -17.77
N SER A 311 2.11 4.60 -18.13
CA SER A 311 3.29 5.13 -17.43
C SER A 311 2.87 5.87 -16.15
N VAL A 312 3.82 6.06 -15.24
CA VAL A 312 3.62 6.86 -14.02
C VAL A 312 2.98 8.21 -14.34
N MET A 313 3.54 8.94 -15.32
CA MET A 313 3.03 10.26 -15.70
C MET A 313 1.63 10.24 -16.34
N ASN A 314 1.25 9.16 -17.01
CA ASN A 314 -0.11 9.02 -17.56
C ASN A 314 -1.12 8.80 -16.46
N ILE A 315 -0.78 7.98 -15.46
CA ILE A 315 -1.60 7.75 -14.27
C ILE A 315 -1.79 9.05 -13.49
N LEU A 316 -0.72 9.80 -13.19
CA LEU A 316 -0.81 11.08 -12.47
C LEU A 316 -1.68 12.13 -13.18
N LYS A 317 -1.70 12.13 -14.52
CA LYS A 317 -2.61 13.00 -15.25
C LYS A 317 -4.08 12.62 -15.08
N ARG A 318 -4.37 11.30 -15.07
CA ARG A 318 -5.73 10.77 -14.93
C ARG A 318 -6.26 10.81 -13.49
N SER A 319 -5.36 10.77 -12.50
CA SER A 319 -5.73 10.85 -11.08
C SER A 319 -6.17 12.25 -10.62
N HIS A 320 -5.90 13.28 -11.41
CA HIS A 320 -6.28 14.66 -11.07
C HIS A 320 -7.81 14.84 -11.11
N GLY A 321 -8.38 15.37 -10.05
CA GLY A 321 -9.82 15.58 -9.89
C GLY A 321 -10.55 14.37 -9.25
N LEU A 322 -9.82 13.28 -8.96
CA LEU A 322 -10.38 12.11 -8.27
C LEU A 322 -10.26 12.19 -6.75
N GLU A 323 -9.49 13.14 -6.21
CA GLU A 323 -9.25 13.30 -4.77
C GLU A 323 -10.53 13.44 -3.95
N LYS A 324 -11.59 14.00 -4.51
CA LYS A 324 -12.90 14.16 -3.87
C LYS A 324 -13.69 12.86 -3.64
N TYR A 325 -13.22 11.75 -4.22
CA TYR A 325 -13.85 10.44 -4.09
C TYR A 325 -13.11 9.53 -3.10
N ALA A 326 -11.90 9.94 -2.67
CA ALA A 326 -11.15 9.19 -1.68
C ALA A 326 -11.48 9.65 -0.26
N GLY A 327 -11.47 8.71 0.66
CA GLY A 327 -11.70 8.93 2.08
C GLY A 327 -11.46 7.67 2.88
N SER A 328 -11.63 7.72 4.20
CA SER A 328 -11.45 6.56 5.08
C SER A 328 -12.33 5.39 4.62
N GLY A 329 -11.72 4.23 4.38
CA GLY A 329 -12.39 3.02 3.86
C GLY A 329 -12.68 3.04 2.35
N GLN A 330 -12.30 4.09 1.63
CA GLN A 330 -12.62 4.30 0.21
C GLN A 330 -11.44 4.95 -0.51
N TRP A 331 -10.69 4.19 -1.33
CA TRP A 331 -9.43 4.67 -1.89
C TRP A 331 -9.36 4.55 -3.41
N ASN A 332 -8.87 5.62 -4.05
CA ASN A 332 -8.44 5.55 -5.44
C ASN A 332 -7.17 4.74 -5.54
N ASP A 333 -7.18 3.71 -6.38
CA ASP A 333 -6.03 2.85 -6.65
C ASP A 333 -5.44 3.17 -8.03
N PRO A 334 -4.30 3.85 -8.09
CA PRO A 334 -3.60 4.14 -9.35
C PRO A 334 -2.73 2.98 -9.82
N ASP A 335 -2.87 1.80 -9.23
CA ASP A 335 -2.10 0.57 -9.39
C ASP A 335 -0.88 0.44 -8.46
N MET A 336 -0.26 -0.73 -8.48
CA MET A 336 0.84 -1.15 -7.61
C MET A 336 2.09 -0.28 -7.74
N LEU A 337 2.94 -0.34 -6.72
CA LEU A 337 4.25 0.27 -6.74
C LEU A 337 5.23 -0.56 -7.60
N LEU A 338 5.92 0.12 -8.51
CA LEU A 338 6.96 -0.46 -9.35
C LEU A 338 8.36 -0.45 -8.70
N VAL A 339 8.47 0.16 -7.52
CA VAL A 339 9.74 0.34 -6.80
C VAL A 339 10.47 -0.99 -6.65
N GLY A 340 11.70 -1.06 -7.17
CA GLY A 340 12.53 -2.26 -7.13
C GLY A 340 12.36 -3.23 -8.30
N ASN A 341 11.51 -2.93 -9.29
CA ASN A 341 11.33 -3.81 -10.46
C ASN A 341 12.49 -3.73 -11.45
N TYR A 342 13.05 -2.54 -11.70
CA TYR A 342 14.20 -2.30 -12.61
C TYR A 342 14.07 -2.99 -13.98
N GLY A 343 12.88 -2.96 -14.57
CA GLY A 343 12.59 -3.59 -15.84
C GLY A 343 12.56 -5.13 -15.83
N LYS A 344 12.63 -5.77 -14.66
CA LYS A 344 12.63 -7.23 -14.52
C LYS A 344 11.24 -7.85 -14.35
N GLY A 345 10.21 -7.03 -14.23
CA GLY A 345 8.83 -7.51 -14.03
C GLY A 345 8.28 -8.20 -15.28
N HIS A 346 7.78 -9.42 -15.16
CA HIS A 346 7.19 -10.17 -16.28
C HIS A 346 5.99 -9.44 -16.89
N ALA A 347 5.11 -8.86 -16.07
CA ALA A 347 3.95 -8.13 -16.56
C ALA A 347 4.29 -6.70 -17.01
N THR A 348 5.21 -6.02 -16.34
CA THR A 348 5.42 -4.57 -16.46
C THR A 348 6.56 -4.16 -17.38
N SER A 349 7.44 -5.10 -17.76
CA SER A 349 8.57 -4.82 -18.67
C SER A 349 8.20 -4.92 -20.16
N ALA A 350 6.97 -5.33 -20.50
CA ALA A 350 6.56 -5.62 -21.86
C ALA A 350 7.56 -6.54 -22.61
N ASN A 351 7.88 -7.68 -22.00
CA ASN A 351 8.85 -8.66 -22.50
C ASN A 351 10.27 -8.08 -22.66
N GLY A 352 10.70 -7.25 -21.70
CA GLY A 352 12.03 -6.62 -21.70
C GLY A 352 12.15 -5.35 -22.56
N ARG A 353 11.05 -4.88 -23.14
CA ARG A 353 11.02 -3.61 -23.90
C ARG A 353 11.28 -2.40 -23.00
N PHE A 354 10.79 -2.41 -21.77
CA PHE A 354 10.99 -1.32 -20.81
C PHE A 354 12.13 -1.69 -19.84
N LYS A 355 13.09 -0.76 -19.76
CA LYS A 355 14.30 -0.97 -18.91
C LYS A 355 14.07 -0.70 -17.42
N GLY A 356 12.86 -0.24 -17.06
CA GLY A 356 12.54 0.19 -15.71
C GLY A 356 12.82 1.66 -15.43
N LEU A 357 12.34 2.13 -14.29
CA LEU A 357 12.54 3.47 -13.78
C LEU A 357 13.93 3.59 -13.11
N THR A 358 14.41 4.83 -13.01
CA THR A 358 15.57 5.16 -12.16
C THR A 358 15.15 5.27 -10.69
N ASP A 359 16.12 5.23 -9.76
CA ASP A 359 15.83 5.40 -8.32
C ASP A 359 15.13 6.72 -8.02
N THR A 360 15.47 7.80 -8.71
CA THR A 360 14.80 9.10 -8.60
C THR A 360 13.33 9.01 -9.02
N GLU A 361 13.04 8.30 -10.11
CA GLU A 361 11.69 8.10 -10.61
C GLU A 361 10.90 7.14 -9.70
N TYR A 362 11.53 6.09 -9.17
CA TYR A 362 10.91 5.22 -8.17
C TYR A 362 10.57 5.96 -6.88
N PHE A 363 11.47 6.83 -6.38
CA PHE A 363 11.16 7.69 -5.25
C PHE A 363 9.98 8.61 -5.55
N SER A 364 9.97 9.25 -6.71
CA SER A 364 8.89 10.15 -7.12
C SER A 364 7.54 9.41 -7.27
N HIS A 365 7.57 8.19 -7.81
CA HIS A 365 6.42 7.30 -7.89
C HIS A 365 5.87 6.99 -6.48
N MET A 366 6.71 6.48 -5.56
CA MET A 366 6.32 6.20 -4.17
C MET A 366 5.79 7.46 -3.48
N ALA A 367 6.49 8.60 -3.62
CA ALA A 367 6.14 9.85 -2.98
C ALA A 367 4.73 10.34 -3.37
N ILE A 368 4.42 10.31 -4.67
CA ILE A 368 3.11 10.79 -5.13
C ILE A 368 2.00 9.77 -4.79
N TRP A 369 2.25 8.45 -4.83
CA TRP A 369 1.29 7.45 -4.34
C TRP A 369 0.99 7.64 -2.84
N ALA A 370 2.01 7.93 -2.03
CA ALA A 370 1.82 8.25 -0.61
C ALA A 370 0.98 9.53 -0.41
N MET A 371 1.27 10.58 -1.16
CA MET A 371 0.48 11.82 -1.16
C MET A 371 -0.98 11.58 -1.57
N MET A 372 -1.21 10.73 -2.56
CA MET A 372 -2.56 10.40 -3.03
C MET A 372 -3.35 9.50 -2.08
N ALA A 373 -2.80 9.11 -0.92
CA ALA A 373 -3.44 8.13 -0.02
C ALA A 373 -3.87 6.86 -0.77
N SER A 374 -3.04 6.42 -1.71
CA SER A 374 -3.28 5.21 -2.51
C SER A 374 -2.90 3.97 -1.72
N PRO A 375 -3.47 2.80 -2.02
CA PRO A 375 -2.89 1.54 -1.58
C PRO A 375 -1.41 1.47 -1.95
N LEU A 376 -0.54 1.11 -1.02
CA LEU A 376 0.90 0.95 -1.23
C LEU A 376 1.25 -0.53 -1.32
N LEU A 377 0.96 -1.13 -2.47
CA LEU A 377 1.24 -2.53 -2.75
C LEU A 377 2.54 -2.63 -3.55
N SER A 378 3.65 -3.01 -2.90
CA SER A 378 4.91 -3.32 -3.56
C SER A 378 4.74 -4.51 -4.50
N SER A 379 5.50 -4.55 -5.58
CA SER A 379 5.41 -5.65 -6.56
C SER A 379 6.77 -6.23 -6.96
N CYS A 380 7.85 -5.83 -6.28
CA CYS A 380 9.19 -6.38 -6.49
C CYS A 380 9.41 -7.71 -5.74
N ASP A 381 10.52 -8.38 -6.03
CA ASP A 381 10.97 -9.53 -5.23
C ASP A 381 11.57 -9.04 -3.90
N LEU A 382 10.80 -9.15 -2.80
CA LEU A 382 11.20 -8.67 -1.48
C LEU A 382 12.43 -9.40 -0.92
N ARG A 383 12.73 -10.63 -1.40
CA ARG A 383 13.88 -11.44 -0.95
C ARG A 383 15.20 -10.87 -1.42
N SER A 384 15.19 -10.00 -2.45
CA SER A 384 16.39 -9.49 -3.10
C SER A 384 16.38 -7.96 -3.31
N MET A 385 15.68 -7.22 -2.44
CA MET A 385 15.66 -5.76 -2.48
C MET A 385 17.06 -5.19 -2.29
N ASN A 386 17.49 -4.30 -3.19
CA ASN A 386 18.68 -3.48 -2.98
C ASN A 386 18.39 -2.35 -1.96
N GLU A 387 19.45 -1.66 -1.51
CA GLU A 387 19.33 -0.63 -0.48
C GLU A 387 18.50 0.58 -0.94
N ALA A 388 18.56 0.96 -2.21
CA ALA A 388 17.74 2.03 -2.76
C ALA A 388 16.24 1.67 -2.70
N THR A 389 15.89 0.45 -3.08
CA THR A 389 14.52 -0.07 -2.98
C THR A 389 14.02 -0.06 -1.54
N LYS A 390 14.82 -0.55 -0.59
CA LYS A 390 14.48 -0.52 0.84
C LYS A 390 14.28 0.91 1.32
N ALA A 391 15.21 1.82 1.01
CA ALA A 391 15.14 3.22 1.41
C ALA A 391 13.87 3.92 0.91
N ILE A 392 13.40 3.57 -0.27
CA ILE A 392 12.18 4.16 -0.86
C ILE A 392 10.93 3.55 -0.22
N LEU A 393 10.80 2.20 -0.21
CA LEU A 393 9.62 1.53 0.32
C LEU A 393 9.44 1.72 1.83
N MET A 394 10.54 1.90 2.57
CA MET A 394 10.56 2.01 4.02
C MET A 394 10.73 3.46 4.50
N ASN A 395 10.50 4.45 3.65
CA ASN A 395 10.57 5.86 4.02
C ASN A 395 9.44 6.24 4.99
N GLU A 396 9.77 6.36 6.26
CA GLU A 396 8.81 6.60 7.35
C GLU A 396 7.95 7.85 7.14
N THR A 397 8.51 8.93 6.58
CA THR A 397 7.76 10.16 6.32
C THR A 397 6.68 9.92 5.25
N LEU A 398 7.01 9.22 4.17
CA LEU A 398 6.04 8.88 3.12
C LEU A 398 4.95 7.93 3.64
N LEU A 399 5.35 6.92 4.44
CA LEU A 399 4.40 5.99 5.05
C LEU A 399 3.46 6.70 6.03
N ARG A 400 3.97 7.60 6.88
CA ARG A 400 3.16 8.39 7.82
C ARG A 400 2.17 9.30 7.08
N ILE A 401 2.60 9.95 5.99
CA ILE A 401 1.73 10.77 5.13
C ILE A 401 0.63 9.92 4.48
N ASN A 402 0.96 8.73 4.00
CA ASN A 402 -0.02 7.81 3.41
C ASN A 402 -1.05 7.33 4.42
N GLN A 403 -0.60 6.91 5.61
CA GLN A 403 -1.41 6.31 6.67
C GLN A 403 -2.10 7.33 7.59
N ASP A 404 -2.03 8.63 7.25
CA ASP A 404 -2.68 9.66 8.05
C ASP A 404 -4.19 9.43 8.16
N LYS A 405 -4.70 9.36 9.40
CA LYS A 405 -6.09 8.97 9.70
C LYS A 405 -7.16 9.94 9.26
N LEU A 406 -6.79 11.17 8.81
CA LEU A 406 -7.75 12.06 8.17
C LEU A 406 -8.25 11.48 6.83
N GLY A 407 -7.49 10.57 6.22
CA GLY A 407 -7.89 9.82 5.04
C GLY A 407 -8.03 10.67 3.77
N LYS A 408 -7.44 11.86 3.72
CA LYS A 408 -7.54 12.72 2.54
C LYS A 408 -6.47 12.41 1.50
N GLN A 409 -6.87 12.41 0.25
CA GLN A 409 -5.96 12.37 -0.89
C GLN A 409 -5.44 13.77 -1.20
N ALA A 410 -4.17 13.92 -1.59
CA ALA A 410 -3.61 15.19 -2.02
C ALA A 410 -4.28 15.72 -3.29
N SER A 411 -4.48 17.03 -3.35
CA SER A 411 -4.87 17.76 -4.54
C SER A 411 -3.65 18.35 -5.25
N ARG A 412 -3.63 18.35 -6.58
CA ARG A 412 -2.62 19.10 -7.33
C ARG A 412 -3.01 20.57 -7.38
N VAL A 413 -2.36 21.39 -6.54
CA VAL A 413 -2.69 22.81 -6.36
C VAL A 413 -1.99 23.74 -7.36
N SER A 414 -0.91 23.29 -8.00
CA SER A 414 -0.19 24.08 -9.02
C SER A 414 0.41 23.19 -10.12
N LYS A 415 0.51 23.78 -11.30
CA LYS A 415 1.23 23.23 -12.45
C LYS A 415 1.92 24.40 -13.16
N LYS A 416 3.13 24.74 -12.74
CA LYS A 416 3.89 25.87 -13.26
C LYS A 416 5.31 25.45 -13.65
N ASP A 417 5.82 25.89 -14.79
CA ASP A 417 7.19 25.66 -15.26
C ASP A 417 7.65 24.18 -15.27
N ASN A 418 6.72 23.27 -15.55
CA ASN A 418 6.90 21.81 -15.44
C ASN A 418 7.11 21.30 -14.02
N VAL A 419 6.83 22.08 -12.99
CA VAL A 419 6.74 21.62 -11.61
C VAL A 419 5.26 21.48 -11.24
N TRP A 420 4.89 20.30 -10.76
CA TRP A 420 3.57 20.03 -10.20
C TRP A 420 3.67 20.07 -8.68
N THR A 421 2.81 20.88 -8.05
CA THR A 421 2.73 20.97 -6.60
C THR A 421 1.47 20.27 -6.12
N TYR A 422 1.65 19.36 -5.16
CA TYR A 422 0.57 18.67 -4.47
C TYR A 422 0.50 19.13 -3.02
N LYS A 423 -0.72 19.27 -2.51
CA LYS A 423 -1.00 19.58 -1.09
C LYS A 423 -1.97 18.53 -0.54
N LYS A 424 -1.66 18.01 0.63
CA LYS A 424 -2.50 17.10 1.40
C LYS A 424 -2.68 17.65 2.80
N ASP A 425 -3.92 17.82 3.22
CA ASP A 425 -4.22 18.12 4.62
C ASP A 425 -4.03 16.86 5.46
N LEU A 426 -3.41 17.00 6.62
CA LEU A 426 -3.13 15.95 7.57
C LEU A 426 -3.93 16.15 8.87
N HIS A 427 -4.05 15.07 9.62
CA HIS A 427 -4.68 15.11 10.94
C HIS A 427 -3.98 16.17 11.84
N HIS A 428 -4.74 16.77 12.75
CA HIS A 428 -4.28 17.88 13.62
C HIS A 428 -3.82 19.16 12.89
N GLY A 429 -4.34 19.41 11.69
CA GLY A 429 -4.06 20.65 10.96
C GLY A 429 -2.69 20.68 10.28
N GLY A 430 -1.95 19.57 10.28
CA GLY A 430 -0.72 19.45 9.52
C GLY A 430 -0.97 19.45 8.01
N VAL A 431 0.09 19.69 7.24
CA VAL A 431 0.06 19.72 5.77
C VAL A 431 1.25 18.96 5.22
N ALA A 432 1.01 18.10 4.23
CA ALA A 432 2.08 17.55 3.39
C ALA A 432 2.11 18.26 2.04
N LEU A 433 3.31 18.56 1.54
CA LEU A 433 3.57 19.19 0.25
C LEU A 433 4.51 18.32 -0.57
N ALA A 434 4.22 18.18 -1.87
CA ALA A 434 5.14 17.54 -2.80
C ALA A 434 5.35 18.42 -4.02
N PHE A 435 6.61 18.56 -4.44
CA PHE A 435 7.04 19.32 -5.61
C PHE A 435 7.69 18.35 -6.59
N LEU A 436 7.00 18.05 -7.70
CA LEU A 436 7.45 17.10 -8.72
C LEU A 436 7.93 17.85 -9.97
N ASN A 437 9.19 17.69 -10.34
CA ASN A 437 9.70 18.13 -11.64
C ASN A 437 9.30 17.11 -12.71
N THR A 438 8.46 17.51 -13.66
CA THR A 438 7.97 16.63 -14.75
C THR A 438 8.81 16.73 -16.05
N SER A 439 9.90 17.51 -16.01
CA SER A 439 10.77 17.77 -17.17
C SER A 439 12.11 17.03 -17.08
N ASN A 440 12.82 16.99 -18.21
CA ASN A 440 14.14 16.40 -18.34
C ASN A 440 15.28 17.39 -17.98
N SER A 441 14.97 18.55 -17.39
CA SER A 441 15.95 19.57 -16.97
C SER A 441 15.72 19.94 -15.51
N THR A 442 16.77 20.35 -14.83
CA THR A 442 16.69 20.88 -13.45
C THR A 442 15.75 22.08 -13.41
N LYS A 443 14.93 22.14 -12.36
CA LYS A 443 14.00 23.24 -12.08
C LYS A 443 14.28 23.84 -10.73
N GLN A 444 14.31 25.17 -10.66
CA GLN A 444 14.38 25.88 -9.39
C GLN A 444 12.97 26.21 -8.89
N VAL A 445 12.74 25.97 -7.61
CA VAL A 445 11.47 26.25 -6.92
C VAL A 445 11.73 27.07 -5.68
N ASN A 446 11.06 28.22 -5.58
CA ASN A 446 11.03 29.02 -4.36
C ASN A 446 9.80 28.62 -3.55
N ILE A 447 10.01 28.06 -2.37
CA ILE A 447 8.95 27.60 -1.49
C ILE A 447 8.73 28.67 -0.42
N ASP A 448 7.59 29.34 -0.50
CA ASP A 448 7.05 30.16 0.56
C ASP A 448 5.99 29.34 1.31
N TRP A 449 6.32 28.89 2.50
CA TRP A 449 5.47 28.00 3.28
C TRP A 449 4.12 28.61 3.62
N LYS A 450 4.05 29.95 3.78
CA LYS A 450 2.81 30.68 4.07
C LYS A 450 1.75 30.54 2.98
N ASN A 451 2.15 30.19 1.77
CA ASN A 451 1.19 29.91 0.68
C ASN A 451 0.44 28.57 0.86
N TYR A 452 0.86 27.74 1.82
CA TYR A 452 0.37 26.38 1.95
C TYR A 452 -0.21 26.06 3.32
N THR A 453 0.09 26.88 4.35
CA THR A 453 -0.40 26.69 5.72
C THR A 453 -0.63 28.01 6.42
N ASP A 454 -1.67 28.04 7.26
CA ASP A 454 -1.99 29.19 8.14
C ASP A 454 -1.33 29.05 9.52
N MET A 455 -0.56 28.00 9.76
CA MET A 455 0.17 27.79 11.00
C MET A 455 1.23 28.89 11.18
N SER A 456 1.20 29.57 12.33
CA SER A 456 2.20 30.60 12.67
C SER A 456 3.55 29.99 13.04
N ASN A 457 3.54 28.83 13.72
CA ASN A 457 4.72 28.07 14.13
C ASN A 457 4.58 26.61 13.74
N PHE A 458 5.53 26.10 12.99
CA PHE A 458 5.55 24.73 12.53
C PHE A 458 6.97 24.19 12.38
N LYS A 459 7.10 22.88 12.51
CA LYS A 459 8.31 22.14 12.13
C LYS A 459 8.12 21.53 10.74
N ILE A 460 9.22 21.37 10.04
CA ILE A 460 9.25 20.79 8.70
C ILE A 460 10.06 19.50 8.74
N ILE A 461 9.50 18.42 8.22
CA ILE A 461 10.21 17.15 8.02
C ILE A 461 10.27 16.90 6.51
N SER A 462 11.47 16.81 5.96
CA SER A 462 11.70 16.40 4.59
C SER A 462 11.79 14.87 4.50
N ALA A 463 11.15 14.26 3.51
CA ALA A 463 11.24 12.81 3.29
C ALA A 463 12.65 12.36 2.86
N THR A 464 13.52 13.28 2.46
CA THR A 464 14.89 12.97 2.01
C THR A 464 15.98 13.50 2.93
N GLU A 465 15.69 14.58 3.72
CA GLU A 465 16.69 15.28 4.53
C GLU A 465 16.41 15.18 6.05
N GLY A 466 15.27 14.56 6.41
CA GLY A 466 14.84 14.51 7.82
C GLY A 466 14.29 15.85 8.34
N GLN A 467 14.39 16.10 9.64
CA GLN A 467 13.88 17.33 10.24
C GLN A 467 14.74 18.53 9.82
N LEU A 468 14.09 19.55 9.28
CA LEU A 468 14.73 20.82 8.92
C LEU A 468 14.72 21.78 10.11
N THR A 469 15.83 22.47 10.32
CA THR A 469 16.01 23.46 11.41
C THR A 469 15.49 24.83 11.04
N VAL A 470 15.20 25.11 9.77
CA VAL A 470 14.84 26.43 9.23
C VAL A 470 13.43 26.42 8.70
N THR A 471 12.60 27.33 9.18
CA THR A 471 11.21 27.55 8.71
C THR A 471 11.10 28.74 7.75
N GLU A 472 12.23 29.33 7.35
CA GLU A 472 12.27 30.39 6.35
C GLU A 472 11.98 29.88 4.95
N ASN A 473 11.60 30.80 4.06
CA ASN A 473 11.40 30.51 2.64
C ASN A 473 12.64 29.82 2.05
N ARG A 474 12.42 28.78 1.27
CA ARG A 474 13.48 27.93 0.76
C ARG A 474 13.50 27.91 -0.76
N THR A 475 14.66 28.14 -1.35
CA THR A 475 14.92 27.87 -2.75
C THR A 475 15.55 26.50 -2.92
N VAL A 476 14.94 25.64 -3.72
CA VAL A 476 15.41 24.28 -3.99
C VAL A 476 15.59 24.05 -5.49
N ASN A 477 16.56 23.21 -5.85
CA ASN A 477 16.75 22.74 -7.21
C ASN A 477 16.25 21.30 -7.31
N LEU A 478 15.28 21.06 -8.16
CA LEU A 478 14.73 19.74 -8.47
C LEU A 478 15.42 19.19 -9.70
N ALA A 479 16.15 18.09 -9.54
CA ALA A 479 16.68 17.34 -10.69
C ALA A 479 15.55 16.84 -11.61
N PRO A 480 15.85 16.40 -12.84
CA PRO A 480 14.86 15.78 -13.71
C PRO A 480 14.09 14.67 -13.00
N HIS A 481 12.76 14.69 -13.09
CA HIS A 481 11.81 13.74 -12.53
C HIS A 481 11.84 13.62 -10.98
N GLN A 482 12.61 14.44 -10.29
CA GLN A 482 12.70 14.43 -8.82
C GLN A 482 11.43 14.98 -8.19
N THR A 483 11.03 14.36 -7.07
CA THR A 483 10.03 14.87 -6.14
C THR A 483 10.67 15.18 -4.80
N LEU A 484 10.41 16.37 -4.25
CA LEU A 484 10.66 16.66 -2.84
C LEU A 484 9.34 16.66 -2.09
N VAL A 485 9.33 16.03 -0.91
CA VAL A 485 8.15 15.96 -0.03
C VAL A 485 8.49 16.53 1.33
N PHE A 486 7.60 17.38 1.83
CA PHE A 486 7.72 18.03 3.13
C PHE A 486 6.43 17.81 3.94
N GLU A 487 6.57 17.45 5.19
CA GLU A 487 5.50 17.43 6.18
C GLU A 487 5.66 18.62 7.11
N LEU A 488 4.62 19.44 7.20
CA LEU A 488 4.52 20.59 8.09
C LEU A 488 3.55 20.23 9.23
N SER A 489 3.99 20.37 10.47
CA SER A 489 3.14 20.13 11.65
C SER A 489 3.38 21.20 12.70
N ALA A 490 2.32 21.59 13.44
CA ALA A 490 2.43 22.58 14.49
C ALA A 490 3.50 22.16 15.52
N THR A 491 4.30 23.12 15.94
CA THR A 491 5.14 22.97 17.15
C THR A 491 4.23 23.01 18.37
N LYS A 492 4.30 21.96 19.21
CA LYS A 492 3.57 21.93 20.49
C LYS A 492 4.11 23.00 21.44
#